data_a8e9a041fd84c86f9da2f1e2af7172bf
#
_entry.id   a8e9a041fd84c86f9da2f1e2af7172bf
#
_cell.length_a   1.000
_cell.length_b   1.000
_cell.length_c   1.000
_cell.angle_alpha   90.00
_cell.angle_beta   90.00
_cell.angle_gamma   90.00
#
_symmetry.space_group_name_H-M   'P 1'
#
loop_
_entity.id
_entity.type
_entity.pdbx_description
1 polymer ?
#
loop_
_entity_poly.entity_id
_entity_poly.type
_entity_poly.pdbx_seq_one_letter_code
_entity_poly.pdbx_strand_id
1 'polypeptide(L)'
;MTNNGSLFTQINQGVATLTFGHPAGNSFPSELLQRLVQELNALSVNDQVKVIVLKSEGDKIFCSGAFFDELLNITNEQQGLDFFSGFAHVINAMRKCSKIIVGSVQGKSVGGGVGLIAACDYVMATEQAFIKLSEI
;
A
#
# COMPACT_ATOMS: atom_id res chain seq x y z
N MET A 1 -7.96 -13.52 -17.28
CA MET A 1 -7.76 -12.12 -16.84
C MET A 1 -6.88 -12.08 -15.63
N THR A 2 -5.81 -11.33 -15.69
CA THR A 2 -4.99 -11.05 -14.49
C THR A 2 -5.77 -10.09 -13.59
N ASN A 3 -5.98 -10.48 -12.34
CA ASN A 3 -6.55 -9.59 -11.34
C ASN A 3 -5.42 -8.75 -10.75
N ASN A 4 -5.41 -7.46 -11.04
CA ASN A 4 -4.40 -6.51 -10.53
C ASN A 4 -4.76 -5.94 -9.15
N GLY A 5 -5.79 -6.48 -8.53
CA GLY A 5 -6.26 -6.03 -7.23
C GLY A 5 -7.21 -4.84 -7.30
N SER A 6 -7.55 -4.34 -6.13
CA SER A 6 -8.50 -3.25 -5.97
C SER A 6 -7.88 -2.09 -5.19
N LEU A 7 -8.29 -0.88 -5.54
CA LEU A 7 -7.97 0.34 -4.80
C LEU A 7 -9.22 1.21 -4.80
N PHE A 8 -9.65 1.62 -3.63
CA PHE A 8 -10.94 2.23 -3.43
C PHE A 8 -10.84 3.34 -2.39
N THR A 9 -11.32 4.53 -2.75
CA THR A 9 -11.29 5.69 -1.87
C THR A 9 -12.70 6.15 -1.55
N GLN A 10 -12.96 6.39 -0.28
CA GLN A 10 -14.20 6.98 0.21
C GLN A 10 -13.87 8.19 1.08
N ILE A 11 -14.47 9.34 0.76
CA ILE A 11 -14.24 10.58 1.50
C ILE A 11 -15.52 10.90 2.28
N ASN A 12 -15.37 11.08 3.59
CA ASN A 12 -16.47 11.45 4.48
C ASN A 12 -15.94 12.38 5.57
N GLN A 13 -16.51 13.59 5.65
CA GLN A 13 -16.20 14.58 6.68
C GLN A 13 -14.70 14.86 6.83
N GLY A 14 -14.01 14.99 5.71
CA GLY A 14 -12.57 15.28 5.69
C GLY A 14 -11.65 14.08 5.85
N VAL A 15 -12.19 12.87 6.03
CA VAL A 15 -11.42 11.63 6.14
C VAL A 15 -11.53 10.86 4.83
N ALA A 16 -10.40 10.65 4.18
CA ALA A 16 -10.30 9.77 3.01
C ALA A 16 -9.86 8.37 3.46
N THR A 17 -10.76 7.41 3.37
CA THR A 17 -10.43 6.00 3.63
C THR A 17 -10.00 5.35 2.34
N LEU A 18 -8.74 4.96 2.28
CA LEU A 18 -8.10 4.37 1.11
C LEU A 18 -7.88 2.88 1.39
N THR A 19 -8.64 2.04 0.70
CA THR A 19 -8.64 0.58 0.91
C THR A 19 -8.04 -0.12 -0.29
N PHE A 20 -7.00 -0.91 -0.08
CA PHE A 20 -6.43 -1.76 -1.12
C PHE A 20 -6.74 -3.23 -0.86
N GLY A 21 -6.71 -4.02 -1.91
CA GLY A 21 -6.94 -5.45 -1.82
C GLY A 21 -6.37 -6.21 -3.00
N HIS A 22 -6.04 -7.47 -2.77
CA HIS A 22 -5.61 -8.40 -3.81
C HIS A 22 -5.88 -9.84 -3.36
N PRO A 23 -6.35 -10.73 -4.26
CA PRO A 23 -6.62 -12.13 -3.91
C PRO A 23 -5.41 -12.87 -3.33
N ALA A 24 -4.20 -12.52 -3.77
CA ALA A 24 -2.96 -13.09 -3.25
C ALA A 24 -2.49 -12.37 -1.98
N GLY A 25 -3.29 -12.42 -0.92
CA GLY A 25 -2.92 -11.91 0.40
C GLY A 25 -2.67 -10.41 0.44
N ASN A 26 -3.42 -9.62 -0.31
CA ASN A 26 -3.22 -8.17 -0.40
C ASN A 26 -1.80 -7.78 -0.82
N SER A 27 -1.19 -8.61 -1.69
CA SER A 27 0.07 -8.28 -2.32
C SER A 27 -0.13 -7.22 -3.41
N PHE A 28 0.95 -6.55 -3.77
CA PHE A 28 0.91 -5.44 -4.72
C PHE A 28 1.57 -5.78 -6.04
N PRO A 29 0.79 -6.06 -7.09
CA PRO A 29 1.31 -5.94 -8.46
C PRO A 29 1.78 -4.52 -8.74
N SER A 30 2.72 -4.37 -9.66
CA SER A 30 3.30 -3.05 -10.01
C SER A 30 2.23 -2.04 -10.42
N GLU A 31 1.21 -2.47 -11.14
CA GLU A 31 0.09 -1.61 -11.56
C GLU A 31 -0.69 -1.07 -10.34
N LEU A 32 -0.92 -1.90 -9.32
CA LEU A 32 -1.62 -1.47 -8.11
C LEU A 32 -0.77 -0.48 -7.30
N LEU A 33 0.55 -0.68 -7.25
CA LEU A 33 1.47 0.29 -6.63
C LEU A 33 1.42 1.64 -7.34
N GLN A 34 1.40 1.66 -8.67
CA GLN A 34 1.30 2.90 -9.45
C GLN A 34 -0.04 3.61 -9.17
N ARG A 35 -1.13 2.87 -9.11
CA ARG A 35 -2.45 3.43 -8.76
C ARG A 35 -2.45 4.04 -7.37
N LEU A 36 -1.80 3.39 -6.41
CA LEU A 36 -1.69 3.90 -5.04
C LEU A 36 -0.90 5.22 -5.00
N VAL A 37 0.20 5.32 -5.74
CA VAL A 37 0.97 6.57 -5.88
C VAL A 37 0.08 7.68 -6.44
N GLN A 38 -0.64 7.42 -7.52
CA GLN A 38 -1.52 8.40 -8.16
C GLN A 38 -2.62 8.87 -7.20
N GLU A 39 -3.23 7.95 -6.47
CA GLU A 39 -4.29 8.27 -5.51
C GLU A 39 -3.75 9.09 -4.33
N LEU A 40 -2.61 8.74 -3.77
CA LEU A 40 -1.98 9.51 -2.70
C LEU A 40 -1.66 10.94 -3.15
N ASN A 41 -1.14 11.09 -4.37
CA ASN A 41 -0.84 12.41 -4.93
C ASN A 41 -2.12 13.24 -5.13
N ALA A 42 -3.20 12.63 -5.60
CA ALA A 42 -4.49 13.31 -5.76
C ALA A 42 -5.07 13.74 -4.41
N LEU A 43 -5.03 12.87 -3.40
CA LEU A 43 -5.54 13.18 -2.08
C LEU A 43 -4.70 14.25 -1.37
N SER A 44 -3.40 14.29 -1.64
CA SER A 44 -2.48 15.27 -1.07
C SER A 44 -2.88 16.72 -1.42
N VAL A 45 -3.47 16.94 -2.59
CA VAL A 45 -3.88 18.26 -3.06
C VAL A 45 -5.40 18.49 -2.99
N ASN A 46 -6.15 17.56 -2.42
CA ASN A 46 -7.59 17.67 -2.29
C ASN A 46 -7.95 18.44 -1.02
N ASP A 47 -8.51 19.65 -1.17
CA ASP A 47 -8.82 20.53 -0.05
C ASP A 47 -9.92 19.98 0.87
N GLN A 48 -10.72 19.02 0.41
CA GLN A 48 -11.75 18.38 1.23
C GLN A 48 -11.22 17.27 2.12
N VAL A 49 -9.95 16.88 1.94
CA VAL A 49 -9.30 15.84 2.73
C VAL A 49 -8.38 16.46 3.78
N LYS A 50 -8.55 16.05 5.02
CA LYS A 50 -7.69 16.41 6.15
C LYS A 50 -6.79 15.27 6.57
N VAL A 51 -7.32 14.05 6.56
CA VAL A 51 -6.66 12.84 7.03
C VAL A 51 -6.93 11.72 6.04
N ILE A 52 -5.93 10.89 5.79
CA ILE A 52 -6.04 9.66 5.00
C ILE A 52 -5.93 8.48 5.96
N VAL A 53 -6.88 7.55 5.87
CA VAL A 53 -6.80 6.25 6.55
C VAL A 53 -6.41 5.22 5.49
N LEU A 54 -5.26 4.59 5.66
CA LEU A 54 -4.79 3.50 4.78
C LEU A 54 -5.15 2.17 5.42
N LYS A 55 -5.91 1.36 4.72
CA LYS A 55 -6.32 0.03 5.17
C LYS A 55 -6.38 -0.96 4.01
N SER A 56 -6.53 -2.23 4.31
CA SER A 56 -6.67 -3.27 3.30
C SER A 56 -7.94 -4.09 3.51
N GLU A 57 -8.30 -4.84 2.49
CA GLU A 57 -9.47 -5.74 2.54
C GLU A 57 -9.19 -6.96 3.41
N GLY A 58 -10.27 -7.54 3.97
CA GLY A 58 -10.21 -8.75 4.77
C GLY A 58 -9.78 -8.50 6.21
N ASP A 59 -9.60 -9.59 6.94
CA ASP A 59 -9.40 -9.55 8.39
C ASP A 59 -8.10 -10.22 8.87
N LYS A 60 -7.37 -10.93 8.01
CA LYS A 60 -6.20 -11.72 8.42
C LYS A 60 -4.87 -11.17 7.94
N ILE A 61 -4.87 -10.54 6.77
CA ILE A 61 -3.64 -10.07 6.12
C ILE A 61 -3.79 -8.60 5.77
N PHE A 62 -2.90 -7.77 6.30
CA PHE A 62 -2.81 -6.38 5.86
C PHE A 62 -2.13 -6.28 4.50
N CYS A 63 -0.91 -6.80 4.38
CA CYS A 63 -0.17 -6.76 3.11
C CYS A 63 0.94 -7.81 3.09
N SER A 64 0.97 -8.62 2.04
CA SER A 64 2.01 -9.64 1.83
C SER A 64 3.24 -9.13 1.06
N GLY A 65 3.30 -7.85 0.74
CA GLY A 65 4.41 -7.27 0.01
C GLY A 65 4.21 -7.26 -1.50
N ALA A 66 5.28 -7.43 -2.25
CA ALA A 66 5.24 -7.44 -3.70
C ALA A 66 4.55 -8.68 -4.25
N PHE A 67 3.96 -8.57 -5.42
CA PHE A 67 3.35 -9.71 -6.12
C PHE A 67 4.46 -10.47 -6.89
N PHE A 68 4.93 -11.56 -6.30
CA PHE A 68 6.11 -12.28 -6.79
C PHE A 68 5.96 -12.91 -8.16
N ASP A 69 4.75 -13.17 -8.64
CA ASP A 69 4.56 -13.72 -9.98
C ASP A 69 5.13 -12.79 -11.07
N GLU A 70 5.18 -11.48 -10.81
CA GLU A 70 5.82 -10.52 -11.72
C GLU A 70 7.33 -10.72 -11.80
N LEU A 71 7.95 -11.18 -10.71
CA LEU A 71 9.41 -11.40 -10.67
C LEU A 71 9.85 -12.46 -11.70
N LEU A 72 9.00 -13.46 -11.94
CA LEU A 72 9.28 -14.52 -12.90
C LEU A 72 9.30 -14.02 -14.36
N ASN A 73 8.72 -12.86 -14.61
CA ASN A 73 8.62 -12.30 -15.95
C ASN A 73 9.69 -11.23 -16.23
N ILE A 74 10.58 -10.97 -15.28
CA ILE A 74 11.68 -10.00 -15.46
C ILE A 74 12.75 -10.64 -16.36
N THR A 75 13.02 -9.99 -17.50
CA THR A 75 14.00 -10.45 -18.50
C THR A 75 15.10 -9.44 -18.77
N ASN A 76 15.02 -8.22 -18.21
CA ASN A 76 16.03 -7.20 -18.41
C ASN A 76 16.15 -6.31 -17.16
N GLU A 77 17.22 -5.51 -17.15
CA GLU A 77 17.55 -4.63 -16.03
C GLU A 77 16.47 -3.58 -15.75
N GLN A 78 15.87 -3.00 -16.78
CA GLN A 78 14.84 -1.97 -16.64
C GLN A 78 13.60 -2.53 -15.96
N GLN A 79 13.17 -3.72 -16.35
CA GLN A 79 12.03 -4.39 -15.70
C GLN A 79 12.33 -4.70 -14.23
N GLY A 80 13.56 -5.10 -13.92
CA GLY A 80 14.00 -5.31 -12.55
C GLY A 80 13.96 -4.03 -11.74
N LEU A 81 14.47 -2.93 -12.29
CA LEU A 81 14.44 -1.63 -11.64
C LEU A 81 13.00 -1.18 -11.37
N ASP A 82 12.10 -1.32 -12.35
CA ASP A 82 10.70 -0.94 -12.22
C ASP A 82 10.00 -1.74 -11.12
N PHE A 83 10.23 -3.05 -11.07
CA PHE A 83 9.65 -3.92 -10.05
C PHE A 83 10.13 -3.55 -8.64
N PHE A 84 11.45 -3.44 -8.45
CA PHE A 84 12.00 -3.18 -7.12
C PHE A 84 11.83 -1.73 -6.66
N SER A 85 11.53 -0.80 -7.56
CA SER A 85 11.26 0.60 -7.21
C SER A 85 9.81 0.85 -6.77
N GLY A 86 8.91 -0.10 -7.00
CA GLY A 86 7.47 0.11 -6.81
C GLY A 86 7.10 0.58 -5.41
N PHE A 87 7.55 -0.13 -4.37
CA PHE A 87 7.30 0.27 -2.98
C PHE A 87 8.02 1.56 -2.61
N ALA A 88 9.21 1.79 -3.15
CA ALA A 88 9.95 3.03 -2.89
C ALA A 88 9.17 4.25 -3.39
N HIS A 89 8.53 4.15 -4.55
CA HIS A 89 7.69 5.24 -5.08
C HIS A 89 6.47 5.49 -4.19
N VAL A 90 5.83 4.46 -3.67
CA VAL A 90 4.70 4.61 -2.73
C VAL A 90 5.17 5.28 -1.44
N ILE A 91 6.25 4.80 -0.84
CA ILE A 91 6.79 5.36 0.40
C ILE A 91 7.16 6.84 0.20
N ASN A 92 7.76 7.19 -0.93
CA ASN A 92 8.07 8.58 -1.25
C ASN A 92 6.80 9.43 -1.41
N ALA A 93 5.76 8.91 -2.06
CA ALA A 93 4.47 9.59 -2.17
C ALA A 93 3.83 9.82 -0.79
N MET A 94 3.90 8.82 0.10
CA MET A 94 3.41 8.95 1.47
C MET A 94 4.18 10.01 2.25
N ARG A 95 5.50 10.03 2.14
CA ARG A 95 6.36 11.02 2.83
C ARG A 95 6.14 12.44 2.33
N LYS A 96 5.85 12.61 1.06
CA LYS A 96 5.59 13.93 0.44
C LYS A 96 4.14 14.38 0.60
N CYS A 97 3.25 13.49 1.00
CA CYS A 97 1.84 13.80 1.16
C CYS A 97 1.64 14.89 2.22
N SER A 98 0.81 15.89 1.90
CA SER A 98 0.52 17.00 2.80
C SER A 98 -0.50 16.66 3.88
N LYS A 99 -1.14 15.49 3.81
CA LYS A 99 -2.15 15.05 4.77
C LYS A 99 -1.54 14.04 5.74
N ILE A 100 -2.08 14.00 6.95
CA ILE A 100 -1.74 12.96 7.93
C ILE A 100 -2.25 11.61 7.40
N ILE A 101 -1.40 10.59 7.43
CA ILE A 101 -1.76 9.23 7.02
C ILE A 101 -1.78 8.34 8.25
N VAL A 102 -2.95 7.77 8.54
CA VAL A 102 -3.18 6.82 9.62
C VAL A 102 -3.29 5.42 9.02
N GLY A 103 -2.44 4.51 9.45
CA GLY A 103 -2.51 3.11 9.06
C GLY A 103 -3.46 2.35 9.96
N SER A 104 -4.39 1.60 9.37
CA SER A 104 -5.28 0.68 10.09
C SER A 104 -4.86 -0.75 9.77
N VAL A 105 -4.11 -1.37 10.68
CA VAL A 105 -3.45 -2.67 10.45
C VAL A 105 -4.21 -3.74 11.19
N GLN A 106 -4.97 -4.55 10.45
CA GLN A 106 -5.84 -5.57 11.02
C GLN A 106 -5.21 -6.96 11.09
N GLY A 107 -4.04 -7.15 10.47
CA GLY A 107 -3.48 -8.48 10.36
C GLY A 107 -2.00 -8.49 10.01
N LYS A 108 -1.58 -9.57 9.38
CA LYS A 108 -0.18 -9.85 9.05
C LYS A 108 0.35 -8.91 7.97
N SER A 109 1.58 -8.43 8.17
CA SER A 109 2.33 -7.63 7.19
C SER A 109 3.72 -8.20 6.98
N VAL A 110 4.13 -8.33 5.73
CA VAL A 110 5.42 -8.91 5.35
C VAL A 110 6.08 -8.03 4.27
N GLY A 111 7.41 -7.98 4.28
CA GLY A 111 8.18 -7.32 3.22
C GLY A 111 7.79 -5.86 3.03
N GLY A 112 7.45 -5.47 1.79
CA GLY A 112 7.02 -4.11 1.45
C GLY A 112 5.81 -3.62 2.23
N GLY A 113 4.96 -4.55 2.72
CA GLY A 113 3.84 -4.21 3.60
C GLY A 113 4.30 -3.56 4.91
N VAL A 114 5.45 -3.95 5.43
CA VAL A 114 6.07 -3.32 6.61
C VAL A 114 6.47 -1.89 6.29
N GLY A 115 6.99 -1.65 5.07
CA GLY A 115 7.33 -0.31 4.61
C GLY A 115 6.14 0.63 4.54
N LEU A 116 4.98 0.14 4.10
CA LEU A 116 3.74 0.91 4.10
C LEU A 116 3.36 1.35 5.52
N ILE A 117 3.44 0.42 6.48
CA ILE A 117 3.14 0.73 7.88
C ILE A 117 4.12 1.76 8.42
N ALA A 118 5.41 1.58 8.17
CA ALA A 118 6.45 2.47 8.66
C ALA A 118 6.36 3.89 8.06
N ALA A 119 5.80 4.03 6.88
CA ALA A 119 5.63 5.32 6.22
C ALA A 119 4.38 6.08 6.66
N CYS A 120 3.49 5.47 7.46
CA CYS A 120 2.35 6.16 8.05
C CYS A 120 2.81 7.11 9.15
N ASP A 121 2.06 8.20 9.36
CA ASP A 121 2.31 9.14 10.45
C ASP A 121 1.86 8.58 11.80
N TYR A 122 0.80 7.78 11.79
CA TYR A 122 0.28 7.10 12.97
C TYR A 122 -0.27 5.73 12.57
N VAL A 123 -0.12 4.72 13.42
CA VAL A 123 -0.59 3.37 13.14
C VAL A 123 -1.47 2.87 14.27
N MET A 124 -2.63 2.35 13.91
CA MET A 124 -3.50 1.58 14.79
C MET A 124 -3.46 0.12 14.34
N ALA A 125 -3.16 -0.77 15.26
CA ALA A 125 -3.06 -2.21 14.96
C ALA A 125 -3.95 -3.01 15.89
N THR A 126 -4.55 -4.08 15.37
CA THR A 126 -5.26 -5.05 16.20
C THR A 126 -4.26 -5.93 16.97
N GLU A 127 -4.74 -6.62 17.98
CA GLU A 127 -3.91 -7.55 18.75
C GLU A 127 -3.37 -8.71 17.90
N GLN A 128 -4.07 -9.05 16.82
CA GLN A 128 -3.68 -10.10 15.90
C GLN A 128 -2.68 -9.61 14.83
N ALA A 129 -2.38 -8.31 14.79
CA ALA A 129 -1.43 -7.78 13.84
C ALA A 129 -0.04 -8.35 14.09
N PHE A 130 0.63 -8.71 13.00
CA PHE A 130 1.92 -9.37 13.04
C PHE A 130 2.79 -8.81 11.92
N ILE A 131 4.02 -8.45 12.24
CA ILE A 131 4.96 -7.84 11.30
C ILE A 131 6.19 -8.73 11.15
N LYS A 132 6.59 -8.98 9.90
CA LYS A 132 7.80 -9.74 9.61
C LYS A 132 8.54 -9.13 8.43
N LEU A 133 9.82 -8.82 8.64
CA LEU A 133 10.76 -8.52 7.57
C LEU A 133 11.34 -9.85 7.06
N SER A 134 10.78 -10.33 5.95
CA SER A 134 11.15 -11.64 5.40
C SER A 134 12.50 -11.62 4.65
N GLU A 135 13.05 -10.45 4.42
CA GLU A 135 14.30 -10.23 3.71
C GLU A 135 15.56 -10.46 4.58
N ILE A 136 15.38 -10.56 5.89
CA ILE A 136 16.48 -10.72 6.85
C ILE A 136 16.30 -11.92 7.77
#